data_47c8f71b6dc4841a305b981ea354163a
#
_entry.id   47c8f71b6dc4841a305b981ea354163a
#
_cell.length_a   1.000
_cell.length_b   1.000
_cell.length_c   1.000
_cell.angle_alpha   90.00
_cell.angle_beta   90.00
_cell.angle_gamma   90.00
#
_symmetry.space_group_name_H-M   'P 1'
#
loop_
_entity.id
_entity.type
_entity.pdbx_description
1 polymer ?
#
loop_
_entity_poly.entity_id
_entity_poly.type
_entity_poly.pdbx_seq_one_letter_code
_entity_poly.pdbx_strand_id
1 'polypeptide(L)'
;MSDLKRFIKSSGIYFLGSILSKLIAFFMLPIYTKYLSPAEFGEYDLNLVYMQFFTSFFFLDIYIGIMKFLLDSNLKETENYKEKVLFSGFFIFFISTLVYFLFFYLFMQIYDIKFKYIILCLGLSLILQSIYGYICRSYGKNSVFVISGVINSILYAITSFILLYKFNFGYEALFLGALFGNLVAILLMELSVKVIKKVKFALFDFTFFKKLFYYSLPLCLNSLSYWFAAVYGRFVIANKLSYADNGCYTIALKFAMIISLVAMCFKLGWQEVSFSKDLKKQNNSIFYSRACNEYLKFMLLSVAILLPVINIIFPFFINSAFNEALIYIPLTLLGAIVFGFSEFLMSIINTINKNKFLFIATASGAILNIILLYIFIYKFRVFAVAFSYIVCYALVCFIMVLVINRSFKLNIKVLNILFYLFILLIQSYIMVKCEIVLNIISFFGICLFFLLFYKNEVKIILPRLRERLVR
;
A
#
# COMPACT_ATOMS: atom_id res chain seq x y z
N MET A 1 13.27 -28.37 9.74
CA MET A 1 13.69 -26.99 9.41
C MET A 1 13.26 -26.11 10.57
N SER A 2 14.15 -25.28 11.12
CA SER A 2 13.75 -24.37 12.20
C SER A 2 12.68 -23.41 11.69
N ASP A 3 11.70 -23.07 12.54
CA ASP A 3 10.60 -22.13 12.20
C ASP A 3 11.11 -20.82 11.61
N LEU A 4 12.30 -20.39 12.05
CA LEU A 4 13.01 -19.21 11.52
C LEU A 4 13.39 -19.36 10.03
N LYS A 5 13.91 -20.52 9.59
CA LYS A 5 14.23 -20.76 8.17
C LYS A 5 12.98 -20.76 7.29
N ARG A 6 11.87 -21.32 7.80
CA ARG A 6 10.57 -21.31 7.11
C ARG A 6 10.02 -19.89 6.99
N PHE A 7 10.14 -19.09 8.05
CA PHE A 7 9.72 -17.69 8.10
C PHE A 7 10.52 -16.83 7.11
N ILE A 8 11.87 -16.89 7.14
CA ILE A 8 12.75 -16.14 6.23
C ILE A 8 12.46 -16.49 4.76
N LYS A 9 12.29 -17.79 4.46
CA LYS A 9 11.96 -18.25 3.11
C LYS A 9 10.60 -17.72 2.64
N SER A 10 9.57 -17.77 3.49
CA SER A 10 8.24 -17.26 3.16
C SER A 10 8.24 -15.74 2.96
N SER A 11 8.90 -15.00 3.86
CA SER A 11 9.01 -13.54 3.76
C SER A 11 9.76 -13.11 2.50
N GLY A 12 10.83 -13.80 2.13
CA GLY A 12 11.56 -13.55 0.89
C GLY A 12 10.71 -13.78 -0.37
N ILE A 13 9.91 -14.85 -0.40
CA ILE A 13 9.00 -15.15 -1.51
C ILE A 13 7.92 -14.06 -1.64
N TYR A 14 7.30 -13.65 -0.53
CA TYR A 14 6.30 -12.56 -0.54
C TYR A 14 6.89 -11.25 -1.00
N PHE A 15 8.10 -10.94 -0.57
CA PHE A 15 8.82 -9.74 -0.93
C PHE A 15 9.09 -9.68 -2.44
N LEU A 16 9.70 -10.72 -2.99
CA LEU A 16 9.99 -10.80 -4.43
C LEU A 16 8.70 -10.72 -5.28
N GLY A 17 7.66 -11.44 -4.90
CA GLY A 17 6.38 -11.38 -5.61
C GLY A 17 5.74 -9.99 -5.57
N SER A 18 5.76 -9.33 -4.41
CA SER A 18 5.21 -7.97 -4.27
C SER A 18 5.99 -6.94 -5.07
N ILE A 19 7.33 -7.03 -5.09
CA ILE A 19 8.17 -6.15 -5.92
C ILE A 19 7.86 -6.37 -7.39
N LEU A 20 7.83 -7.61 -7.85
CA LEU A 20 7.62 -7.93 -9.26
C LEU A 20 6.27 -7.41 -9.75
N SER A 21 5.19 -7.63 -8.98
CA SER A 21 3.86 -7.12 -9.32
C SER A 21 3.82 -5.58 -9.41
N LYS A 22 4.49 -4.87 -8.47
CA LYS A 22 4.55 -3.40 -8.49
C LYS A 22 5.43 -2.86 -9.62
N LEU A 23 6.53 -3.55 -9.97
CA LEU A 23 7.36 -3.20 -11.12
C LEU A 23 6.57 -3.34 -12.41
N ILE A 24 5.81 -4.44 -12.59
CA ILE A 24 4.95 -4.62 -13.77
C ILE A 24 3.96 -3.44 -13.88
N ALA A 25 3.29 -3.08 -12.78
CA ALA A 25 2.35 -1.96 -12.76
C ALA A 25 3.03 -0.61 -13.08
N PHE A 26 4.28 -0.41 -12.65
CA PHE A 26 5.05 0.79 -12.96
C PHE A 26 5.44 0.83 -14.45
N PHE A 27 5.93 -0.26 -15.02
CA PHE A 27 6.31 -0.34 -16.43
C PHE A 27 5.11 -0.25 -17.39
N MET A 28 3.89 -0.41 -16.90
CA MET A 28 2.67 -0.16 -17.69
C MET A 28 2.30 1.32 -17.81
N LEU A 29 2.91 2.22 -17.02
CA LEU A 29 2.61 3.66 -17.06
C LEU A 29 2.83 4.31 -18.44
N PRO A 30 3.93 4.03 -19.18
CA PRO A 30 4.11 4.57 -20.53
C PRO A 30 2.95 4.21 -21.46
N ILE A 31 2.45 2.98 -21.34
CA ILE A 31 1.33 2.49 -22.14
C ILE A 31 0.05 3.23 -21.77
N TYR A 32 -0.28 3.30 -20.47
CA TYR A 32 -1.49 3.96 -20.02
C TYR A 32 -1.52 5.44 -20.40
N THR A 33 -0.42 6.15 -20.19
CA THR A 33 -0.34 7.58 -20.51
C THR A 33 -0.28 7.87 -22.01
N LYS A 34 0.09 6.89 -22.83
CA LYS A 34 0.06 7.01 -24.30
C LYS A 34 -1.36 6.90 -24.87
N TYR A 35 -2.19 6.01 -24.30
CA TYR A 35 -3.50 5.68 -24.85
C TYR A 35 -4.66 6.34 -24.11
N LEU A 36 -4.46 6.82 -22.89
CA LEU A 36 -5.49 7.46 -22.07
C LEU A 36 -5.13 8.93 -21.83
N SER A 37 -6.12 9.80 -21.88
CA SER A 37 -5.99 11.18 -21.43
C SER A 37 -5.91 11.27 -19.89
N PRO A 38 -5.41 12.40 -19.33
CA PRO A 38 -5.44 12.62 -17.89
C PRO A 38 -6.84 12.50 -17.28
N ALA A 39 -7.86 12.95 -17.98
CA ALA A 39 -9.24 12.87 -17.51
C ALA A 39 -9.75 11.43 -17.45
N GLU A 40 -9.49 10.62 -18.48
CA GLU A 40 -9.86 9.19 -18.49
C GLU A 40 -9.13 8.41 -17.43
N PHE A 41 -7.83 8.66 -17.24
CA PHE A 41 -7.05 8.00 -16.19
C PHE A 41 -7.50 8.42 -14.79
N GLY A 42 -7.92 9.69 -14.63
CA GLY A 42 -8.49 10.19 -13.37
C GLY A 42 -9.89 9.64 -13.07
N GLU A 43 -10.75 9.47 -14.09
CA GLU A 43 -12.06 8.81 -13.96
C GLU A 43 -11.89 7.32 -13.59
N TYR A 44 -10.95 6.63 -14.24
CA TYR A 44 -10.55 5.27 -13.86
C TYR A 44 -10.15 5.17 -12.38
N ASP A 45 -9.26 6.06 -11.92
CA ASP A 45 -8.80 6.05 -10.53
C ASP A 45 -9.92 6.36 -9.54
N LEU A 46 -10.82 7.31 -9.85
CA LEU A 46 -11.99 7.60 -9.03
C LEU A 46 -12.90 6.38 -8.86
N ASN A 47 -13.13 5.64 -9.92
CA ASN A 47 -13.92 4.40 -9.86
C ASN A 47 -13.24 3.34 -8.97
N LEU A 48 -11.92 3.24 -8.98
CA LEU A 48 -11.16 2.40 -8.03
C LEU A 48 -11.32 2.89 -6.59
N VAL A 49 -11.34 4.20 -6.36
CA VAL A 49 -11.56 4.81 -5.05
C VAL A 49 -12.93 4.45 -4.50
N TYR A 50 -13.99 4.57 -5.29
CA TYR A 50 -15.34 4.13 -4.91
C TYR A 50 -15.38 2.62 -4.61
N MET A 51 -14.85 1.81 -5.51
CA MET A 51 -14.80 0.37 -5.34
C MET A 51 -14.08 -0.03 -4.05
N GLN A 52 -12.94 0.60 -3.74
CA GLN A 52 -12.17 0.33 -2.55
C GLN A 52 -12.94 0.70 -1.28
N PHE A 53 -13.67 1.80 -1.27
CA PHE A 53 -14.55 2.19 -0.16
C PHE A 53 -15.63 1.15 0.08
N PHE A 54 -16.41 0.82 -0.95
CA PHE A 54 -17.52 -0.11 -0.82
C PHE A 54 -17.06 -1.52 -0.45
N THR A 55 -15.96 -1.99 -1.04
CA THR A 55 -15.45 -3.32 -0.70
C THR A 55 -14.94 -3.39 0.74
N SER A 56 -14.24 -2.38 1.24
CA SER A 56 -13.78 -2.35 2.64
C SER A 56 -14.95 -2.28 3.60
N PHE A 57 -15.99 -1.52 3.27
CA PHE A 57 -17.18 -1.34 4.14
C PHE A 57 -18.05 -2.59 4.20
N PHE A 58 -18.44 -3.15 3.06
CA PHE A 58 -19.43 -4.24 3.03
C PHE A 58 -18.83 -5.61 3.34
N PHE A 59 -17.56 -5.86 3.01
CA PHE A 59 -16.95 -7.17 3.23
C PHE A 59 -16.15 -7.30 4.52
N LEU A 60 -16.10 -6.23 5.35
CA LEU A 60 -15.61 -6.25 6.73
C LEU A 60 -14.19 -6.82 6.90
N ASP A 61 -13.36 -6.79 5.87
CA ASP A 61 -12.04 -7.46 5.87
C ASP A 61 -12.08 -8.93 6.35
N ILE A 62 -13.18 -9.63 6.02
CA ILE A 62 -13.47 -11.00 6.48
C ILE A 62 -12.33 -12.00 6.23
N TYR A 63 -11.54 -11.78 5.17
CA TYR A 63 -10.40 -12.62 4.80
C TYR A 63 -9.33 -12.67 5.92
N ILE A 64 -9.14 -11.60 6.69
CA ILE A 64 -8.22 -11.57 7.83
C ILE A 64 -8.76 -12.47 8.96
N GLY A 65 -10.06 -12.38 9.23
CA GLY A 65 -10.74 -13.22 10.21
C GLY A 65 -10.67 -14.70 9.84
N ILE A 66 -10.95 -15.04 8.58
CA ILE A 66 -10.82 -16.42 8.08
C ILE A 66 -9.41 -16.96 8.35
N MET A 67 -8.36 -16.23 7.99
CA MET A 67 -6.99 -16.65 8.23
C MET A 67 -6.71 -16.85 9.72
N LYS A 68 -7.13 -15.91 10.57
CA LYS A 68 -6.91 -16.00 12.02
C LYS A 68 -7.49 -17.27 12.58
N PHE A 69 -8.77 -17.55 12.31
CA PHE A 69 -9.45 -18.72 12.86
C PHE A 69 -8.99 -20.04 12.23
N LEU A 70 -8.55 -20.06 10.96
CA LEU A 70 -7.93 -21.24 10.36
C LEU A 70 -6.58 -21.60 10.99
N LEU A 71 -5.85 -20.62 11.52
CA LEU A 71 -4.54 -20.82 12.16
C LEU A 71 -4.63 -20.97 13.68
N ASP A 72 -5.80 -20.78 14.30
CA ASP A 72 -5.97 -20.85 15.75
C ASP A 72 -5.75 -22.28 16.26
N SER A 73 -4.70 -22.45 17.09
CA SER A 73 -4.36 -23.74 17.68
C SER A 73 -5.39 -24.24 18.69
N ASN A 74 -6.11 -23.33 19.35
CA ASN A 74 -7.10 -23.68 20.39
C ASN A 74 -8.37 -24.32 19.79
N LEU A 75 -8.59 -24.15 18.47
CA LEU A 75 -9.74 -24.71 17.77
C LEU A 75 -9.47 -26.07 17.15
N LYS A 76 -8.24 -26.57 17.19
CA LYS A 76 -7.84 -27.85 16.55
C LYS A 76 -8.58 -29.07 17.07
N GLU A 77 -9.03 -29.05 18.31
CA GLU A 77 -9.78 -30.12 18.95
C GLU A 77 -11.26 -30.14 18.52
N THR A 78 -11.77 -29.04 17.91
CA THR A 78 -13.14 -28.97 17.42
C THR A 78 -13.26 -29.74 16.11
N GLU A 79 -14.16 -30.70 16.05
CA GLU A 79 -14.39 -31.49 14.83
C GLU A 79 -14.78 -30.60 13.65
N ASN A 80 -14.13 -30.83 12.49
CA ASN A 80 -14.36 -30.10 11.24
C ASN A 80 -14.25 -28.55 11.38
N TYR A 81 -13.44 -28.04 12.33
CA TYR A 81 -13.40 -26.61 12.59
C TYR A 81 -13.00 -25.78 11.36
N LYS A 82 -12.08 -26.30 10.51
CA LYS A 82 -11.64 -25.57 9.31
C LYS A 82 -12.77 -25.39 8.32
N GLU A 83 -13.56 -26.44 8.12
CA GLU A 83 -14.73 -26.44 7.24
C GLU A 83 -15.81 -25.50 7.78
N LYS A 84 -16.08 -25.50 9.09
CA LYS A 84 -16.98 -24.58 9.78
C LYS A 84 -16.55 -23.12 9.62
N VAL A 85 -15.25 -22.83 9.78
CA VAL A 85 -14.69 -21.48 9.57
C VAL A 85 -14.82 -21.05 8.11
N LEU A 86 -14.49 -21.93 7.15
CA LEU A 86 -14.62 -21.66 5.73
C LEU A 86 -16.07 -21.38 5.36
N PHE A 87 -16.98 -22.26 5.77
CA PHE A 87 -18.41 -22.07 5.47
C PHE A 87 -18.95 -20.76 6.05
N SER A 88 -18.66 -20.47 7.32
CA SER A 88 -19.07 -19.20 7.97
C SER A 88 -18.50 -17.98 7.25
N GLY A 89 -17.24 -18.03 6.81
CA GLY A 89 -16.61 -16.97 6.03
C GLY A 89 -17.27 -16.75 4.67
N PHE A 90 -17.54 -17.81 3.92
CA PHE A 90 -18.25 -17.71 2.64
C PHE A 90 -19.72 -17.32 2.80
N PHE A 91 -20.37 -17.70 3.89
CA PHE A 91 -21.72 -17.27 4.20
C PHE A 91 -21.79 -15.76 4.48
N ILE A 92 -20.82 -15.21 5.26
CA ILE A 92 -20.70 -13.75 5.43
C ILE A 92 -20.42 -13.08 4.09
N PHE A 93 -19.48 -13.62 3.29
CA PHE A 93 -19.20 -13.11 1.94
C PHE A 93 -20.45 -13.08 1.07
N PHE A 94 -21.30 -14.12 1.10
CA PHE A 94 -22.54 -14.17 0.35
C PHE A 94 -23.54 -13.10 0.79
N ILE A 95 -23.78 -12.95 2.11
CA ILE A 95 -24.64 -11.89 2.65
C ILE A 95 -24.09 -10.51 2.27
N SER A 96 -22.79 -10.29 2.45
CA SER A 96 -22.11 -9.04 2.08
C SER A 96 -22.26 -8.75 0.59
N THR A 97 -22.20 -9.77 -0.26
CA THR A 97 -22.41 -9.63 -1.71
C THR A 97 -23.84 -9.17 -2.03
N LEU A 98 -24.86 -9.72 -1.38
CA LEU A 98 -26.24 -9.26 -1.58
C LEU A 98 -26.43 -7.80 -1.15
N VAL A 99 -25.87 -7.41 0.00
CA VAL A 99 -25.93 -6.03 0.48
C VAL A 99 -25.15 -5.09 -0.44
N TYR A 100 -23.98 -5.51 -0.91
CA TYR A 100 -23.15 -4.76 -1.87
C TYR A 100 -23.90 -4.55 -3.19
N PHE A 101 -24.57 -5.58 -3.74
CA PHE A 101 -25.37 -5.46 -4.95
C PHE A 101 -26.54 -4.47 -4.76
N LEU A 102 -27.28 -4.60 -3.66
CA LEU A 102 -28.41 -3.73 -3.37
C LEU A 102 -27.95 -2.25 -3.25
N PHE A 103 -26.90 -2.02 -2.46
CA PHE A 103 -26.40 -0.67 -2.24
C PHE A 103 -25.78 -0.08 -3.50
N PHE A 104 -25.02 -0.87 -4.26
CA PHE A 104 -24.45 -0.43 -5.52
C PHE A 104 -25.53 -0.11 -6.56
N TYR A 105 -26.59 -0.90 -6.62
CA TYR A 105 -27.75 -0.61 -7.45
C TYR A 105 -28.40 0.72 -7.09
N LEU A 106 -28.63 0.99 -5.81
CA LEU A 106 -29.18 2.28 -5.34
C LEU A 106 -28.22 3.43 -5.64
N PHE A 107 -26.93 3.23 -5.45
CA PHE A 107 -25.91 4.23 -5.75
C PHE A 107 -25.87 4.59 -7.25
N MET A 108 -26.05 3.61 -8.13
CA MET A 108 -26.11 3.80 -9.57
C MET A 108 -27.37 4.58 -10.06
N GLN A 109 -28.41 4.66 -9.26
CA GLN A 109 -29.57 5.51 -9.59
C GLN A 109 -29.28 7.00 -9.36
N ILE A 110 -28.32 7.29 -8.45
CA ILE A 110 -27.95 8.67 -8.08
C ILE A 110 -26.77 9.16 -8.91
N TYR A 111 -25.82 8.27 -9.21
CA TYR A 111 -24.58 8.59 -9.92
C TYR A 111 -24.49 7.82 -11.23
N ASP A 112 -24.27 8.54 -12.33
CA ASP A 112 -24.02 7.91 -13.62
C ASP A 112 -22.56 7.47 -13.71
N ILE A 113 -22.33 6.19 -13.37
CA ILE A 113 -20.99 5.56 -13.40
C ILE A 113 -20.87 4.79 -14.70
N LYS A 114 -19.92 5.20 -15.56
CA LYS A 114 -19.57 4.41 -16.72
C LYS A 114 -19.03 3.04 -16.31
N PHE A 115 -19.32 2.01 -17.11
CA PHE A 115 -18.82 0.64 -16.88
C PHE A 115 -19.20 0.04 -15.53
N LYS A 116 -20.29 0.49 -14.95
CA LYS A 116 -20.78 0.13 -13.61
C LYS A 116 -20.81 -1.37 -13.32
N TYR A 117 -21.22 -2.19 -14.27
CA TYR A 117 -21.26 -3.65 -14.07
C TYR A 117 -19.88 -4.29 -14.02
N ILE A 118 -18.92 -3.78 -14.81
CA ILE A 118 -17.52 -4.24 -14.80
C ILE A 118 -16.88 -3.91 -13.45
N ILE A 119 -17.12 -2.69 -12.93
CA ILE A 119 -16.60 -2.22 -11.64
C ILE A 119 -17.16 -3.06 -10.50
N LEU A 120 -18.46 -3.39 -10.55
CA LEU A 120 -19.11 -4.25 -9.57
C LEU A 120 -18.47 -5.66 -9.55
N CYS A 121 -18.33 -6.29 -10.73
CA CYS A 121 -17.69 -7.59 -10.86
C CYS A 121 -16.21 -7.56 -10.42
N LEU A 122 -15.51 -6.47 -10.74
CA LEU A 122 -14.13 -6.27 -10.32
C LEU A 122 -14.01 -6.21 -8.79
N GLY A 123 -14.88 -5.45 -8.11
CA GLY A 123 -14.91 -5.38 -6.65
C GLY A 123 -15.11 -6.75 -6.00
N LEU A 124 -16.06 -7.54 -6.51
CA LEU A 124 -16.30 -8.92 -6.04
C LEU A 124 -15.07 -9.82 -6.28
N SER A 125 -14.46 -9.74 -7.46
CA SER A 125 -13.29 -10.55 -7.80
C SER A 125 -12.09 -10.22 -6.91
N LEU A 126 -11.89 -8.97 -6.54
CA LEU A 126 -10.82 -8.53 -5.63
C LEU A 126 -10.98 -9.10 -4.21
N ILE A 127 -12.21 -9.06 -3.68
CA ILE A 127 -12.49 -9.63 -2.35
C ILE A 127 -12.35 -11.14 -2.39
N LEU A 128 -12.88 -11.79 -3.41
CA LEU A 128 -12.77 -13.24 -3.57
C LEU A 128 -11.31 -13.67 -3.71
N GLN A 129 -10.51 -12.96 -4.51
CA GLN A 129 -9.07 -13.18 -4.62
C GLN A 129 -8.36 -13.02 -3.27
N SER A 130 -8.76 -12.01 -2.47
CA SER A 130 -8.21 -11.81 -1.13
C SER A 130 -8.55 -12.99 -0.22
N ILE A 131 -9.81 -13.44 -0.19
CA ILE A 131 -10.24 -14.60 0.59
C ILE A 131 -9.40 -15.83 0.23
N TYR A 132 -9.29 -16.16 -1.07
CA TYR A 132 -8.47 -17.27 -1.54
C TYR A 132 -6.99 -17.12 -1.18
N GLY A 133 -6.45 -15.92 -1.30
CA GLY A 133 -5.07 -15.62 -0.94
C GLY A 133 -4.77 -15.89 0.54
N TYR A 134 -5.66 -15.45 1.44
CA TYR A 134 -5.51 -15.68 2.87
C TYR A 134 -5.73 -17.16 3.25
N ILE A 135 -6.64 -17.85 2.58
CA ILE A 135 -6.83 -19.30 2.73
C ILE A 135 -5.57 -20.05 2.28
N CYS A 136 -5.03 -19.77 1.09
CA CYS A 136 -3.77 -20.38 0.61
C CYS A 136 -2.64 -20.25 1.63
N ARG A 137 -2.48 -19.06 2.21
CA ARG A 137 -1.48 -18.79 3.26
C ARG A 137 -1.74 -19.61 4.52
N SER A 138 -3.01 -19.73 4.94
CA SER A 138 -3.41 -20.54 6.11
C SER A 138 -3.11 -22.04 5.93
N TYR A 139 -3.19 -22.53 4.69
CA TYR A 139 -2.81 -23.90 4.35
C TYR A 139 -1.32 -24.08 4.03
N GLY A 140 -0.49 -23.04 4.26
CA GLY A 140 0.96 -23.09 4.04
C GLY A 140 1.38 -23.07 2.57
N LYS A 141 0.45 -22.79 1.64
CA LYS A 141 0.71 -22.74 0.19
C LYS A 141 1.13 -21.33 -0.27
N ASN A 142 2.13 -20.77 0.41
CA ASN A 142 2.61 -19.42 0.22
C ASN A 142 3.12 -19.16 -1.21
N SER A 143 3.80 -20.15 -1.81
CA SER A 143 4.30 -20.04 -3.19
C SER A 143 3.17 -19.91 -4.20
N VAL A 144 2.06 -20.64 -4.01
CA VAL A 144 0.89 -20.55 -4.89
C VAL A 144 0.28 -19.15 -4.84
N PHE A 145 0.11 -18.60 -3.63
CA PHE A 145 -0.36 -17.23 -3.45
C PHE A 145 0.50 -16.20 -4.19
N VAL A 146 1.83 -16.32 -4.08
CA VAL A 146 2.76 -15.37 -4.74
C VAL A 146 2.75 -15.55 -6.25
N ILE A 147 2.82 -16.79 -6.74
CA ILE A 147 2.81 -17.09 -8.18
C ILE A 147 1.50 -16.61 -8.81
N SER A 148 0.35 -16.87 -8.17
CA SER A 148 -0.95 -16.41 -8.67
C SER A 148 -1.02 -14.87 -8.72
N GLY A 149 -0.44 -14.15 -7.75
CA GLY A 149 -0.36 -12.70 -7.74
C GLY A 149 0.52 -12.13 -8.87
N VAL A 150 1.65 -12.77 -9.16
CA VAL A 150 2.52 -12.39 -10.28
C VAL A 150 1.84 -12.65 -11.62
N ILE A 151 1.21 -13.82 -11.79
CA ILE A 151 0.44 -14.16 -13.00
C ILE A 151 -0.71 -13.18 -13.20
N ASN A 152 -1.44 -12.82 -12.13
CA ASN A 152 -2.46 -11.77 -12.18
C ASN A 152 -1.90 -10.47 -12.76
N SER A 153 -0.75 -9.99 -12.23
CA SER A 153 -0.14 -8.74 -12.68
C SER A 153 0.29 -8.79 -14.15
N ILE A 154 0.84 -9.92 -14.61
CA ILE A 154 1.22 -10.15 -16.01
C ILE A 154 -0.02 -10.17 -16.91
N LEU A 155 -1.05 -10.91 -16.54
CA LEU A 155 -2.29 -11.01 -17.32
C LEU A 155 -3.02 -9.67 -17.37
N TYR A 156 -3.08 -8.94 -16.25
CA TYR A 156 -3.58 -7.58 -16.20
C TYR A 156 -2.86 -6.69 -17.22
N ALA A 157 -1.52 -6.72 -17.22
CA ALA A 157 -0.71 -5.91 -18.11
C ALA A 157 -0.94 -6.28 -19.60
N ILE A 158 -0.87 -7.57 -19.93
CA ILE A 158 -1.04 -8.06 -21.31
C ILE A 158 -2.46 -7.77 -21.82
N THR A 159 -3.49 -8.11 -21.03
CA THR A 159 -4.89 -7.92 -21.44
C THR A 159 -5.20 -6.44 -21.62
N SER A 160 -4.80 -5.58 -20.66
CA SER A 160 -4.99 -4.14 -20.78
C SER A 160 -4.28 -3.56 -22.01
N PHE A 161 -3.05 -4.00 -22.28
CA PHE A 161 -2.31 -3.56 -23.46
C PHE A 161 -3.00 -3.97 -24.76
N ILE A 162 -3.43 -5.22 -24.88
CA ILE A 162 -4.12 -5.72 -26.09
C ILE A 162 -5.42 -4.96 -26.32
N LEU A 163 -6.22 -4.75 -25.26
CA LEU A 163 -7.50 -4.04 -25.35
C LEU A 163 -7.30 -2.56 -25.74
N LEU A 164 -6.30 -1.89 -25.18
CA LEU A 164 -5.98 -0.50 -25.53
C LEU A 164 -5.41 -0.39 -26.94
N TYR A 165 -4.44 -1.26 -27.31
CA TYR A 165 -3.71 -1.13 -28.57
C TYR A 165 -4.49 -1.65 -29.79
N LYS A 166 -5.10 -2.85 -29.67
CA LYS A 166 -5.71 -3.54 -30.83
C LYS A 166 -7.21 -3.22 -30.97
N PHE A 167 -7.90 -3.05 -29.84
CA PHE A 167 -9.34 -2.89 -29.82
C PHE A 167 -9.77 -1.43 -29.58
N ASN A 168 -8.81 -0.51 -29.31
CA ASN A 168 -9.07 0.89 -29.02
C ASN A 168 -10.11 1.12 -27.91
N PHE A 169 -10.11 0.24 -26.90
CA PHE A 169 -10.91 0.45 -25.70
C PHE A 169 -10.34 1.64 -24.92
N GLY A 170 -11.20 2.38 -24.22
CA GLY A 170 -10.80 3.40 -23.28
C GLY A 170 -10.28 2.80 -21.96
N TYR A 171 -10.48 3.51 -20.86
CA TYR A 171 -10.01 3.06 -19.56
C TYR A 171 -10.71 1.79 -19.03
N GLU A 172 -11.84 1.36 -19.62
CA GLU A 172 -12.48 0.07 -19.33
C GLU A 172 -11.55 -1.13 -19.60
N ALA A 173 -10.58 -0.98 -20.52
CA ALA A 173 -9.54 -1.96 -20.76
C ALA A 173 -8.79 -2.35 -19.47
N LEU A 174 -8.58 -1.38 -18.58
CA LEU A 174 -7.88 -1.59 -17.31
C LEU A 174 -8.74 -2.38 -16.33
N PHE A 175 -10.04 -2.13 -16.29
CA PHE A 175 -10.97 -2.91 -15.44
C PHE A 175 -11.10 -4.35 -15.94
N LEU A 176 -11.24 -4.55 -17.25
CA LEU A 176 -11.36 -5.88 -17.85
C LEU A 176 -10.06 -6.69 -17.65
N GLY A 177 -8.90 -6.06 -17.84
CA GLY A 177 -7.61 -6.68 -17.59
C GLY A 177 -7.45 -7.11 -16.13
N ALA A 178 -7.84 -6.26 -15.19
CA ALA A 178 -7.78 -6.57 -13.76
C ALA A 178 -8.76 -7.69 -13.38
N LEU A 179 -9.98 -7.66 -13.94
CA LEU A 179 -10.97 -8.70 -13.71
C LEU A 179 -10.49 -10.07 -14.23
N PHE A 180 -9.95 -10.12 -15.45
CA PHE A 180 -9.41 -11.34 -16.04
C PHE A 180 -8.24 -11.89 -15.21
N GLY A 181 -7.28 -11.03 -14.84
CA GLY A 181 -6.15 -11.41 -13.99
C GLY A 181 -6.58 -11.98 -12.63
N ASN A 182 -7.57 -11.34 -11.97
CA ASN A 182 -8.12 -11.80 -10.70
C ASN A 182 -8.77 -13.17 -10.83
N LEU A 183 -9.60 -13.39 -11.86
CA LEU A 183 -10.28 -14.67 -12.09
C LEU A 183 -9.29 -15.81 -12.29
N VAL A 184 -8.23 -15.59 -13.09
CA VAL A 184 -7.19 -16.60 -13.27
C VAL A 184 -6.44 -16.87 -11.98
N ALA A 185 -6.11 -15.83 -11.20
CA ALA A 185 -5.45 -16.01 -9.90
C ALA A 185 -6.31 -16.80 -8.91
N ILE A 186 -7.63 -16.55 -8.86
CA ILE A 186 -8.58 -17.31 -8.06
C ILE A 186 -8.60 -18.78 -8.51
N LEU A 187 -8.67 -19.04 -9.81
CA LEU A 187 -8.67 -20.38 -10.37
C LEU A 187 -7.40 -21.16 -9.98
N LEU A 188 -6.21 -20.55 -10.10
CA LEU A 188 -4.94 -21.18 -9.71
C LEU A 188 -4.90 -21.53 -8.21
N MET A 189 -5.43 -20.64 -7.37
CA MET A 189 -5.53 -20.88 -5.93
C MET A 189 -6.55 -21.99 -5.62
N GLU A 190 -7.72 -22.00 -6.29
CA GLU A 190 -8.73 -23.06 -6.11
C GLU A 190 -8.19 -24.43 -6.52
N LEU A 191 -7.54 -24.56 -7.68
CA LEU A 191 -6.92 -25.81 -8.14
C LEU A 191 -5.94 -26.37 -7.12
N SER A 192 -5.24 -25.48 -6.39
CA SER A 192 -4.27 -25.89 -5.37
C SER A 192 -4.92 -26.26 -4.04
N VAL A 193 -5.85 -25.45 -3.52
CA VAL A 193 -6.40 -25.63 -2.15
C VAL A 193 -7.71 -26.41 -2.15
N LYS A 194 -8.44 -26.39 -3.27
CA LYS A 194 -9.75 -27.06 -3.46
C LYS A 194 -10.77 -26.61 -2.40
N VAL A 195 -10.92 -25.28 -2.26
CA VAL A 195 -11.77 -24.66 -1.23
C VAL A 195 -13.24 -25.04 -1.44
N ILE A 196 -13.73 -25.05 -2.68
CA ILE A 196 -15.12 -25.40 -3.01
C ILE A 196 -15.49 -26.79 -2.48
N LYS A 197 -14.56 -27.76 -2.54
CA LYS A 197 -14.78 -29.10 -2.01
C LYS A 197 -14.84 -29.17 -0.47
N LYS A 198 -14.29 -28.16 0.21
CA LYS A 198 -14.22 -28.08 1.67
C LYS A 198 -15.39 -27.29 2.26
N VAL A 199 -16.04 -26.43 1.49
CA VAL A 199 -17.21 -25.66 1.92
C VAL A 199 -18.44 -26.58 1.81
N LYS A 200 -18.93 -27.09 2.96
CA LYS A 200 -20.10 -27.96 3.03
C LYS A 200 -21.21 -27.25 3.79
N PHE A 201 -22.40 -27.15 3.17
CA PHE A 201 -23.56 -26.46 3.75
C PHE A 201 -24.01 -27.05 5.08
N ALA A 202 -23.89 -28.35 5.25
CA ALA A 202 -24.26 -29.09 6.47
C ALA A 202 -23.40 -28.71 7.71
N LEU A 203 -22.31 -27.96 7.54
CA LEU A 203 -21.37 -27.58 8.61
C LEU A 203 -21.55 -26.12 9.06
N PHE A 204 -22.71 -25.52 8.80
CA PHE A 204 -23.00 -24.17 9.32
C PHE A 204 -23.00 -24.17 10.85
N ASP A 205 -22.21 -23.29 11.43
CA ASP A 205 -22.11 -23.12 12.86
C ASP A 205 -22.23 -21.62 13.20
N PHE A 206 -23.36 -21.27 13.83
CA PHE A 206 -23.67 -19.89 14.17
C PHE A 206 -22.66 -19.30 15.17
N THR A 207 -22.01 -20.14 15.97
CA THR A 207 -20.97 -19.69 16.91
C THR A 207 -19.74 -19.20 16.16
N PHE A 208 -19.29 -19.92 15.12
CA PHE A 208 -18.19 -19.49 14.26
C PHE A 208 -18.58 -18.25 13.44
N PHE A 209 -19.79 -18.19 12.94
CA PHE A 209 -20.31 -17.00 12.25
C PHE A 209 -20.20 -15.75 13.15
N LYS A 210 -20.73 -15.81 14.38
CA LYS A 210 -20.63 -14.69 15.35
C LYS A 210 -19.18 -14.34 15.65
N LYS A 211 -18.32 -15.31 15.96
CA LYS A 211 -16.90 -15.05 16.26
C LYS A 211 -16.22 -14.34 15.10
N LEU A 212 -16.45 -14.78 13.88
CA LEU A 212 -15.84 -14.20 12.67
C LEU A 212 -16.35 -12.79 12.43
N PHE A 213 -17.67 -12.56 12.52
CA PHE A 213 -18.29 -11.27 12.34
C PHE A 213 -17.79 -10.22 13.35
N TYR A 214 -17.85 -10.54 14.64
CA TYR A 214 -17.41 -9.61 15.70
C TYR A 214 -15.91 -9.34 15.65
N TYR A 215 -15.11 -10.29 15.17
CA TYR A 215 -13.69 -10.07 14.96
C TYR A 215 -13.42 -9.14 13.78
N SER A 216 -14.19 -9.26 12.70
CA SER A 216 -13.99 -8.50 11.46
C SER A 216 -14.52 -7.06 11.55
N LEU A 217 -15.54 -6.80 12.34
CA LEU A 217 -16.16 -5.48 12.47
C LEU A 217 -15.18 -4.38 12.90
N PRO A 218 -14.34 -4.54 13.96
CA PRO A 218 -13.32 -3.56 14.29
C PRO A 218 -12.25 -3.37 13.21
N LEU A 219 -11.91 -4.42 12.44
CA LEU A 219 -10.97 -4.32 11.33
C LEU A 219 -11.51 -3.44 10.21
N CYS A 220 -12.80 -3.57 9.88
CA CYS A 220 -13.48 -2.70 8.93
C CYS A 220 -13.37 -1.22 9.32
N LEU A 221 -13.60 -0.87 10.60
CA LEU A 221 -13.48 0.51 11.08
C LEU A 221 -12.05 1.04 10.91
N ASN A 222 -11.04 0.21 11.12
CA ASN A 222 -9.65 0.58 10.89
C ASN A 222 -9.36 0.80 9.40
N SER A 223 -9.85 -0.07 8.52
CA SER A 223 -9.67 0.07 7.06
C SER A 223 -10.39 1.29 6.50
N LEU A 224 -11.57 1.64 7.04
CA LEU A 224 -12.26 2.89 6.71
C LEU A 224 -11.47 4.11 7.17
N SER A 225 -10.92 4.09 8.39
CA SER A 225 -10.05 5.19 8.87
C SER A 225 -8.84 5.37 7.96
N TYR A 226 -8.21 4.26 7.52
CA TYR A 226 -7.13 4.30 6.54
C TYR A 226 -7.59 4.87 5.19
N TRP A 227 -8.78 4.49 4.71
CA TRP A 227 -9.32 5.03 3.46
C TRP A 227 -9.50 6.55 3.53
N PHE A 228 -10.08 7.07 4.62
CA PHE A 228 -10.23 8.51 4.83
C PHE A 228 -8.88 9.22 4.99
N ALA A 229 -7.88 8.58 5.58
CA ALA A 229 -6.54 9.15 5.73
C ALA A 229 -5.73 9.17 4.43
N ALA A 230 -5.83 8.12 3.60
CA ALA A 230 -4.90 7.90 2.49
C ALA A 230 -5.54 8.00 1.09
N VAL A 231 -6.83 7.72 0.98
CA VAL A 231 -7.49 7.54 -0.32
C VAL A 231 -8.48 8.67 -0.63
N TYR A 232 -9.17 9.20 0.39
CA TYR A 232 -10.24 10.19 0.28
C TYR A 232 -9.84 11.45 -0.49
N GLY A 233 -8.57 11.86 -0.45
CA GLY A 233 -8.09 13.02 -1.18
C GLY A 233 -8.32 12.93 -2.69
N ARG A 234 -8.19 11.74 -3.29
CA ARG A 234 -8.45 11.51 -4.73
C ARG A 234 -9.93 11.68 -5.07
N PHE A 235 -10.82 11.21 -4.19
CA PHE A 235 -12.26 11.47 -4.29
C PHE A 235 -12.54 12.98 -4.32
N VAL A 236 -11.91 13.74 -3.42
CA VAL A 236 -12.09 15.19 -3.33
C VAL A 236 -11.56 15.91 -4.58
N ILE A 237 -10.36 15.54 -5.09
CA ILE A 237 -9.83 16.11 -6.35
C ILE A 237 -10.83 15.89 -7.49
N ALA A 238 -11.23 14.65 -7.73
CA ALA A 238 -12.08 14.30 -8.85
C ALA A 238 -13.46 15.02 -8.83
N ASN A 239 -14.04 15.20 -7.63
CA ASN A 239 -15.38 15.79 -7.48
C ASN A 239 -15.37 17.31 -7.26
N LYS A 240 -14.28 17.91 -6.77
CA LYS A 240 -14.21 19.34 -6.46
C LYS A 240 -13.33 20.13 -7.45
N LEU A 241 -12.44 19.48 -8.16
CA LEU A 241 -11.58 20.09 -9.17
C LEU A 241 -11.89 19.48 -10.54
N SER A 242 -11.14 18.46 -10.97
CA SER A 242 -11.38 17.78 -12.24
C SER A 242 -10.86 16.34 -12.23
N TYR A 243 -11.34 15.52 -13.19
CA TYR A 243 -10.77 14.19 -13.43
C TYR A 243 -9.32 14.28 -13.93
N ALA A 244 -8.98 15.30 -14.72
CA ALA A 244 -7.62 15.51 -15.21
C ALA A 244 -6.64 15.80 -14.07
N ASP A 245 -7.02 16.66 -13.12
CA ASP A 245 -6.25 16.90 -11.90
C ASP A 245 -6.02 15.60 -11.12
N ASN A 246 -7.06 14.74 -10.99
CA ASN A 246 -6.94 13.44 -10.32
C ASN A 246 -6.02 12.49 -11.10
N GLY A 247 -6.07 12.48 -12.43
CA GLY A 247 -5.18 11.67 -13.27
C GLY A 247 -3.72 12.06 -13.09
N CYS A 248 -3.39 13.35 -13.15
CA CYS A 248 -2.04 13.84 -12.89
C CYS A 248 -1.56 13.54 -11.48
N TYR A 249 -2.40 13.71 -10.45
CA TYR A 249 -2.07 13.35 -9.07
C TYR A 249 -1.83 11.85 -8.92
N THR A 250 -2.64 11.02 -9.57
CA THR A 250 -2.48 9.55 -9.54
C THR A 250 -1.16 9.11 -10.18
N ILE A 251 -0.72 9.74 -11.29
CA ILE A 251 0.62 9.50 -11.85
C ILE A 251 1.71 9.85 -10.82
N ALA A 252 1.61 10.99 -10.14
CA ALA A 252 2.57 11.36 -9.10
C ALA A 252 2.63 10.32 -7.97
N LEU A 253 1.48 9.77 -7.55
CA LEU A 253 1.41 8.68 -6.57
C LEU A 253 2.09 7.38 -7.05
N LYS A 254 2.08 7.09 -8.37
CA LYS A 254 2.80 5.92 -8.90
C LYS A 254 4.31 6.04 -8.72
N PHE A 255 4.89 7.24 -8.85
CA PHE A 255 6.29 7.46 -8.49
C PHE A 255 6.54 7.34 -6.99
N ALA A 256 5.61 7.82 -6.15
CA ALA A 256 5.70 7.66 -4.70
C ALA A 256 5.68 6.19 -4.24
N MET A 257 5.10 5.27 -5.04
CA MET A 257 5.15 3.83 -4.77
C MET A 257 6.58 3.27 -4.72
N ILE A 258 7.55 3.87 -5.42
CA ILE A 258 8.96 3.45 -5.38
C ILE A 258 9.49 3.57 -3.95
N ILE A 259 9.24 4.71 -3.29
CA ILE A 259 9.63 4.93 -1.90
C ILE A 259 8.86 4.01 -0.94
N SER A 260 7.58 3.77 -1.21
CA SER A 260 6.79 2.81 -0.43
C SER A 260 7.35 1.37 -0.52
N LEU A 261 7.93 0.97 -1.66
CA LEU A 261 8.65 -0.30 -1.79
C LEU A 261 9.89 -0.34 -0.91
N VAL A 262 10.71 0.71 -0.93
CA VAL A 262 11.89 0.83 -0.07
C VAL A 262 11.51 0.78 1.41
N ALA A 263 10.46 1.50 1.80
CA ALA A 263 9.93 1.48 3.16
C ALA A 263 9.45 0.08 3.59
N MET A 264 8.79 -0.65 2.69
CA MET A 264 8.34 -2.03 2.94
C MET A 264 9.52 -2.98 3.14
N CYS A 265 10.59 -2.85 2.34
CA CYS A 265 11.82 -3.62 2.52
C CYS A 265 12.41 -3.42 3.92
N PHE A 266 12.53 -2.16 4.30
CA PHE A 266 13.05 -1.79 5.61
C PHE A 266 12.17 -2.32 6.74
N LYS A 267 10.84 -2.20 6.62
CA LYS A 267 9.86 -2.67 7.61
C LYS A 267 10.00 -4.17 7.87
N LEU A 268 10.16 -5.00 6.82
CA LEU A 268 10.28 -6.45 6.99
C LEU A 268 11.53 -6.83 7.79
N GLY A 269 12.69 -6.28 7.47
CA GLY A 269 13.92 -6.53 8.23
C GLY A 269 13.84 -5.95 9.65
N TRP A 270 13.22 -4.78 9.80
CA TRP A 270 13.06 -4.13 11.09
C TRP A 270 12.14 -4.90 12.05
N GLN A 271 11.04 -5.46 11.57
CA GLN A 271 10.12 -6.22 12.41
C GLN A 271 10.79 -7.41 13.08
N GLU A 272 11.64 -8.16 12.36
CA GLU A 272 12.39 -9.29 12.92
C GLU A 272 13.27 -8.84 14.08
N VAL A 273 14.02 -7.74 13.88
CA VAL A 273 14.93 -7.19 14.89
C VAL A 273 14.17 -6.60 16.08
N SER A 274 13.08 -5.88 15.81
CA SER A 274 12.27 -5.23 16.86
C SER A 274 11.59 -6.26 17.78
N PHE A 275 11.00 -7.33 17.21
CA PHE A 275 10.30 -8.37 17.99
C PHE A 275 11.24 -9.30 18.75
N SER A 276 12.50 -9.45 18.30
CA SER A 276 13.50 -10.25 18.99
C SER A 276 14.13 -9.55 20.21
N LYS A 277 13.89 -8.23 20.37
CA LYS A 277 14.46 -7.45 21.46
C LYS A 277 13.73 -7.64 22.78
N ASP A 278 14.49 -7.93 23.82
CA ASP A 278 14.00 -7.97 25.20
C ASP A 278 13.76 -6.53 25.71
N LEU A 279 12.49 -6.18 25.90
CA LEU A 279 12.06 -4.85 26.34
C LEU A 279 12.50 -4.49 27.77
N LYS A 280 12.98 -5.48 28.56
CA LYS A 280 13.46 -5.27 29.94
C LYS A 280 14.89 -4.75 30.01
N LYS A 281 15.64 -4.74 28.90
CA LYS A 281 17.04 -4.28 28.87
C LYS A 281 17.13 -2.75 28.78
N GLN A 282 18.09 -2.16 29.53
CA GLN A 282 18.29 -0.71 29.68
C GLN A 282 18.61 0.04 28.38
N ASN A 283 19.04 -0.61 27.30
CA ASN A 283 19.50 0.02 26.06
C ASN A 283 18.43 0.19 24.97
N ASN A 284 17.15 -0.03 25.28
CA ASN A 284 16.08 0.06 24.26
C ASN A 284 15.89 1.48 23.71
N SER A 285 15.95 2.49 24.57
CA SER A 285 15.83 3.89 24.18
C SER A 285 16.88 4.29 23.13
N ILE A 286 18.14 3.94 23.35
CA ILE A 286 19.25 4.26 22.42
C ILE A 286 19.07 3.52 21.11
N PHE A 287 18.73 2.23 21.17
CA PHE A 287 18.53 1.39 19.99
C PHE A 287 17.40 1.92 19.09
N TYR A 288 16.20 2.14 19.63
CA TYR A 288 15.06 2.60 18.86
C TYR A 288 15.23 4.06 18.40
N SER A 289 15.86 4.92 19.21
CA SER A 289 16.21 6.30 18.81
C SER A 289 17.15 6.31 17.61
N ARG A 290 18.21 5.51 17.64
CA ARG A 290 19.14 5.37 16.52
C ARG A 290 18.45 4.86 15.27
N ALA A 291 17.62 3.83 15.39
CA ALA A 291 16.86 3.26 14.27
C ALA A 291 15.91 4.28 13.63
N CYS A 292 15.16 5.05 14.42
CA CYS A 292 14.29 6.12 13.92
C CYS A 292 15.08 7.18 13.14
N ASN A 293 16.22 7.65 13.68
CA ASN A 293 17.03 8.68 13.05
C ASN A 293 17.68 8.19 11.75
N GLU A 294 18.20 6.95 11.71
CA GLU A 294 18.77 6.36 10.50
C GLU A 294 17.71 6.05 9.43
N TYR A 295 16.50 5.61 9.84
CA TYR A 295 15.38 5.42 8.92
C TYR A 295 15.04 6.75 8.21
N LEU A 296 14.80 7.82 8.97
CA LEU A 296 14.41 9.12 8.41
C LEU A 296 15.53 9.70 7.53
N LYS A 297 16.78 9.64 7.99
CA LYS A 297 17.95 10.05 7.20
C LYS A 297 18.01 9.31 5.86
N PHE A 298 17.93 7.97 5.90
CA PHE A 298 18.00 7.14 4.70
C PHE A 298 16.87 7.44 3.72
N MET A 299 15.62 7.54 4.21
CA MET A 299 14.46 7.81 3.35
C MET A 299 14.50 9.20 2.72
N LEU A 300 14.86 10.24 3.48
CA LEU A 300 14.95 11.61 2.96
C LEU A 300 16.06 11.73 1.91
N LEU A 301 17.23 11.14 2.15
CA LEU A 301 18.32 11.13 1.17
C LEU A 301 17.98 10.30 -0.07
N SER A 302 17.28 9.16 0.08
CA SER A 302 16.83 8.36 -1.05
C SER A 302 15.86 9.13 -1.95
N VAL A 303 14.94 9.90 -1.37
CA VAL A 303 14.04 10.76 -2.15
C VAL A 303 14.82 11.90 -2.82
N ALA A 304 15.79 12.51 -2.13
CA ALA A 304 16.61 13.57 -2.71
C ALA A 304 17.41 13.09 -3.94
N ILE A 305 17.87 11.83 -3.95
CA ILE A 305 18.49 11.19 -5.12
C ILE A 305 17.45 10.88 -6.21
N LEU A 306 16.25 10.43 -5.81
CA LEU A 306 15.22 9.98 -6.75
C LEU A 306 14.61 11.14 -7.54
N LEU A 307 14.50 12.34 -6.95
CA LEU A 307 13.90 13.52 -7.61
C LEU A 307 14.56 13.88 -8.95
N PRO A 308 15.88 14.08 -9.07
CA PRO A 308 16.51 14.36 -10.35
C PRO A 308 16.42 13.19 -11.32
N VAL A 309 16.47 11.94 -10.84
CA VAL A 309 16.28 10.74 -11.68
C VAL A 309 14.89 10.72 -12.29
N ILE A 310 13.85 11.05 -11.52
CA ILE A 310 12.48 11.13 -12.01
C ILE A 310 12.38 12.22 -13.09
N ASN A 311 12.95 13.40 -12.87
CA ASN A 311 12.91 14.47 -13.86
C ASN A 311 13.52 14.05 -15.20
N ILE A 312 14.66 13.34 -15.17
CA ILE A 312 15.34 12.84 -16.37
C ILE A 312 14.51 11.76 -17.07
N ILE A 313 13.91 10.84 -16.33
CA ILE A 313 13.20 9.69 -16.90
C ILE A 313 11.76 10.05 -17.32
N PHE A 314 11.12 11.01 -16.65
CA PHE A 314 9.71 11.33 -16.82
C PHE A 314 9.31 11.60 -18.28
N PRO A 315 10.04 12.39 -19.09
CA PRO A 315 9.65 12.66 -20.49
C PRO A 315 9.68 11.40 -21.39
N PHE A 316 10.47 10.39 -21.03
CA PHE A 316 10.56 9.13 -21.77
C PHE A 316 9.47 8.12 -21.36
N PHE A 317 8.96 8.26 -20.13
CA PHE A 317 8.01 7.32 -19.54
C PHE A 317 6.57 7.81 -19.56
N ILE A 318 6.35 9.11 -19.54
CA ILE A 318 5.02 9.70 -19.34
C ILE A 318 4.72 10.66 -20.51
N ASN A 319 3.53 10.53 -21.06
CA ASN A 319 3.07 11.42 -22.12
C ASN A 319 3.00 12.87 -21.63
N SER A 320 3.31 13.82 -22.51
CA SER A 320 3.33 15.27 -22.22
C SER A 320 2.01 15.82 -21.68
N ALA A 321 0.89 15.19 -22.01
CA ALA A 321 -0.43 15.55 -21.46
C ALA A 321 -0.49 15.46 -19.92
N PHE A 322 0.40 14.68 -19.28
CA PHE A 322 0.49 14.52 -17.83
C PHE A 322 1.63 15.33 -17.19
N ASN A 323 2.22 16.31 -17.89
CA ASN A 323 3.36 17.07 -17.38
C ASN A 323 3.09 17.76 -16.03
N GLU A 324 1.84 18.12 -15.74
CA GLU A 324 1.47 18.67 -14.44
C GLU A 324 1.74 17.73 -13.27
N ALA A 325 1.81 16.41 -13.51
CA ALA A 325 2.14 15.44 -12.47
C ALA A 325 3.53 15.69 -11.84
N LEU A 326 4.50 16.21 -12.64
CA LEU A 326 5.85 16.51 -12.16
C LEU A 326 5.85 17.45 -10.94
N ILE A 327 4.96 18.43 -10.92
CA ILE A 327 4.88 19.43 -9.85
C ILE A 327 4.39 18.79 -8.53
N TYR A 328 3.60 17.73 -8.62
CA TYR A 328 3.05 17.03 -7.44
C TYR A 328 3.97 15.95 -6.88
N ILE A 329 4.92 15.43 -7.67
CA ILE A 329 5.81 14.32 -7.29
C ILE A 329 6.61 14.61 -6.00
N PRO A 330 7.25 15.77 -5.79
CA PRO A 330 8.02 16.00 -4.56
C PRO A 330 7.19 15.85 -3.29
N LEU A 331 5.96 16.39 -3.27
CA LEU A 331 5.08 16.30 -2.10
C LEU A 331 4.54 14.88 -1.90
N THR A 332 4.20 14.16 -2.98
CA THR A 332 3.74 12.77 -2.86
C THR A 332 4.85 11.84 -2.37
N LEU A 333 6.11 12.07 -2.77
CA LEU A 333 7.27 11.36 -2.24
C LEU A 333 7.51 11.66 -0.76
N LEU A 334 7.40 12.93 -0.35
CA LEU A 334 7.47 13.30 1.07
C LEU A 334 6.35 12.63 1.87
N GLY A 335 5.13 12.63 1.34
CA GLY A 335 4.00 11.91 1.92
C GLY A 335 4.28 10.42 2.12
N ALA A 336 4.91 9.77 1.13
CA ALA A 336 5.30 8.36 1.22
C ALA A 336 6.37 8.11 2.32
N ILE A 337 7.28 9.07 2.57
CA ILE A 337 8.25 8.97 3.69
C ILE A 337 7.52 9.02 5.03
N VAL A 338 6.61 10.01 5.23
CA VAL A 338 5.91 10.20 6.50
C VAL A 338 4.98 9.02 6.78
N PHE A 339 4.28 8.52 5.75
CA PHE A 339 3.50 7.28 5.82
C PHE A 339 4.38 6.09 6.19
N GLY A 340 5.48 5.87 5.48
CA GLY A 340 6.41 4.78 5.77
C GLY A 340 7.00 4.86 7.19
N PHE A 341 7.24 6.06 7.71
CA PHE A 341 7.67 6.26 9.10
C PHE A 341 6.57 5.91 10.11
N SER A 342 5.30 6.22 9.81
CA SER A 342 4.18 5.77 10.64
C SER A 342 4.11 4.24 10.72
N GLU A 343 4.30 3.54 9.61
CA GLU A 343 4.36 2.07 9.57
C GLU A 343 5.56 1.49 10.35
N PHE A 344 6.69 2.21 10.33
CA PHE A 344 7.85 1.86 11.14
C PHE A 344 7.56 1.99 12.64
N LEU A 345 6.96 3.12 13.08
CA LEU A 345 6.56 3.34 14.47
C LEU A 345 5.47 2.35 14.92
N MET A 346 4.54 1.98 14.03
CA MET A 346 3.52 0.96 14.29
C MET A 346 4.16 -0.36 14.72
N SER A 347 5.27 -0.77 14.11
CA SER A 347 5.97 -2.00 14.51
C SER A 347 6.53 -1.92 15.93
N ILE A 348 6.97 -0.74 16.38
CA ILE A 348 7.43 -0.50 17.75
C ILE A 348 6.24 -0.59 18.73
N ILE A 349 5.09 0.02 18.38
CA ILE A 349 3.87 -0.03 19.20
C ILE A 349 3.36 -1.46 19.35
N ASN A 350 3.43 -2.27 18.28
CA ASN A 350 3.11 -3.69 18.33
C ASN A 350 4.02 -4.44 19.31
N THR A 351 5.34 -4.13 19.31
CA THR A 351 6.32 -4.72 20.22
C THR A 351 6.02 -4.41 21.69
N ILE A 352 5.58 -3.18 22.00
CA ILE A 352 5.21 -2.77 23.37
C ILE A 352 3.76 -3.11 23.74
N ASN A 353 3.01 -3.84 22.89
CA ASN A 353 1.64 -4.30 23.09
C ASN A 353 0.60 -3.16 23.37
N LYS A 354 0.79 -2.00 22.74
CA LYS A 354 -0.11 -0.84 22.88
C LYS A 354 -1.01 -0.61 21.66
N ASN A 355 -1.45 -1.67 20.98
CA ASN A 355 -2.12 -1.66 19.69
C ASN A 355 -3.42 -0.84 19.65
N LYS A 356 -4.15 -0.69 20.76
CA LYS A 356 -5.35 0.14 20.83
C LYS A 356 -5.12 1.60 20.45
N PHE A 357 -3.90 2.12 20.66
CA PHE A 357 -3.56 3.50 20.27
C PHE A 357 -3.33 3.69 18.78
N LEU A 358 -3.14 2.60 18.02
CA LEU A 358 -3.00 2.67 16.56
C LEU A 358 -4.28 3.18 15.90
N PHE A 359 -5.44 2.64 16.31
CA PHE A 359 -6.73 3.10 15.81
C PHE A 359 -6.98 4.58 16.17
N ILE A 360 -6.68 4.97 17.41
CA ILE A 360 -6.85 6.37 17.84
C ILE A 360 -5.99 7.31 16.98
N ALA A 361 -4.72 6.94 16.74
CA ALA A 361 -3.81 7.75 15.93
C ALA A 361 -4.31 7.86 14.47
N THR A 362 -4.70 6.74 13.84
CA THR A 362 -5.16 6.75 12.44
C THR A 362 -6.50 7.47 12.28
N ALA A 363 -7.44 7.28 13.19
CA ALA A 363 -8.73 7.96 13.18
C ALA A 363 -8.58 9.48 13.37
N SER A 364 -7.73 9.92 14.33
CA SER A 364 -7.43 11.35 14.52
C SER A 364 -6.80 11.97 13.27
N GLY A 365 -5.87 11.25 12.64
CA GLY A 365 -5.26 11.68 11.37
C GLY A 365 -6.29 11.79 10.25
N ALA A 366 -7.20 10.82 10.11
CA ALA A 366 -8.26 10.82 9.11
C ALA A 366 -9.21 12.03 9.28
N ILE A 367 -9.62 12.33 10.49
CA ILE A 367 -10.45 13.50 10.79
C ILE A 367 -9.70 14.79 10.41
N LEU A 368 -8.44 14.92 10.81
CA LEU A 368 -7.63 16.08 10.44
C LEU A 368 -7.47 16.22 8.93
N ASN A 369 -7.25 15.10 8.21
CA ASN A 369 -7.15 15.09 6.75
C ASN A 369 -8.42 15.68 6.11
N ILE A 370 -9.60 15.23 6.51
CA ILE A 370 -10.87 15.72 5.99
C ILE A 370 -11.00 17.23 6.23
N ILE A 371 -10.73 17.70 7.45
CA ILE A 371 -10.83 19.11 7.82
C ILE A 371 -9.92 19.97 6.95
N LEU A 372 -8.63 19.59 6.83
CA LEU A 372 -7.65 20.34 6.05
C LEU A 372 -7.96 20.33 4.56
N LEU A 373 -8.47 19.22 4.03
CA LEU A 373 -8.89 19.13 2.64
C LEU A 373 -9.98 20.17 2.31
N TYR A 374 -11.06 20.23 3.09
CA TYR A 374 -12.14 21.17 2.82
C TYR A 374 -11.75 22.63 3.04
N ILE A 375 -10.82 22.93 3.97
CA ILE A 375 -10.30 24.29 4.15
C ILE A 375 -9.44 24.75 2.97
N PHE A 376 -8.58 23.86 2.44
CA PHE A 376 -7.52 24.26 1.55
C PHE A 376 -7.74 23.89 0.08
N ILE A 377 -8.71 23.01 -0.25
CA ILE A 377 -8.89 22.50 -1.63
C ILE A 377 -9.13 23.60 -2.67
N TYR A 378 -9.92 24.59 -2.37
CA TYR A 378 -10.23 25.69 -3.30
C TYR A 378 -9.06 26.67 -3.48
N LYS A 379 -8.21 26.85 -2.46
CA LYS A 379 -7.07 27.78 -2.48
C LYS A 379 -5.82 27.14 -3.11
N PHE A 380 -5.52 25.91 -2.72
CA PHE A 380 -4.27 25.23 -3.12
C PHE A 380 -4.50 24.06 -4.08
N ARG A 381 -5.74 23.82 -4.51
CA ARG A 381 -6.09 22.76 -5.48
C ARG A 381 -5.48 21.41 -5.07
N VAL A 382 -4.83 20.70 -6.02
CA VAL A 382 -4.20 19.38 -5.81
C VAL A 382 -3.14 19.41 -4.71
N PHE A 383 -2.42 20.53 -4.53
CA PHE A 383 -1.44 20.64 -3.43
C PHE A 383 -2.06 20.49 -2.05
N ALA A 384 -3.32 20.93 -1.88
CA ALA A 384 -4.04 20.75 -0.61
C ALA A 384 -4.13 19.28 -0.21
N VAL A 385 -4.31 18.38 -1.19
CA VAL A 385 -4.43 16.94 -0.94
C VAL A 385 -3.10 16.34 -0.48
N ALA A 386 -2.01 16.65 -1.18
CA ALA A 386 -0.69 16.18 -0.79
C ALA A 386 -0.26 16.75 0.58
N PHE A 387 -0.56 18.03 0.83
CA PHE A 387 -0.26 18.68 2.11
C PHE A 387 -1.07 18.07 3.26
N SER A 388 -2.39 17.95 3.11
CA SER A 388 -3.25 17.38 4.15
C SER A 388 -2.88 15.92 4.48
N TYR A 389 -2.48 15.14 3.47
CA TYR A 389 -1.96 13.78 3.65
C TYR A 389 -0.68 13.77 4.50
N ILE A 390 0.28 14.66 4.20
CA ILE A 390 1.52 14.78 4.98
C ILE A 390 1.22 15.16 6.43
N VAL A 391 0.38 16.17 6.65
CA VAL A 391 0.01 16.64 8.00
C VAL A 391 -0.76 15.57 8.77
N CYS A 392 -1.67 14.85 8.10
CA CYS A 392 -2.37 13.70 8.67
C CYS A 392 -1.38 12.67 9.25
N TYR A 393 -0.46 12.17 8.42
CA TYR A 393 0.48 11.14 8.88
C TYR A 393 1.56 11.70 9.81
N ALA A 394 1.89 12.99 9.75
CA ALA A 394 2.72 13.64 10.76
C ALA A 394 2.05 13.63 12.14
N LEU A 395 0.73 13.91 12.21
CA LEU A 395 -0.05 13.78 13.45
C LEU A 395 -0.08 12.32 13.95
N VAL A 396 -0.29 11.36 13.05
CA VAL A 396 -0.24 9.93 13.39
C VAL A 396 1.12 9.56 14.00
N CYS A 397 2.23 9.98 13.37
CA CYS A 397 3.58 9.76 13.90
C CYS A 397 3.78 10.44 15.25
N PHE A 398 3.31 11.67 15.42
CA PHE A 398 3.40 12.42 16.68
C PHE A 398 2.69 11.68 17.83
N ILE A 399 1.44 11.24 17.61
CA ILE A 399 0.69 10.46 18.60
C ILE A 399 1.42 9.16 18.94
N MET A 400 1.93 8.44 17.93
CA MET A 400 2.69 7.20 18.13
C MET A 400 3.95 7.42 18.96
N VAL A 401 4.71 8.50 18.68
CA VAL A 401 5.91 8.87 19.46
C VAL A 401 5.53 9.19 20.93
N LEU A 402 4.43 9.91 21.18
CA LEU A 402 3.95 10.16 22.54
C LEU A 402 3.63 8.85 23.28
N VAL A 403 2.99 7.89 22.60
CA VAL A 403 2.67 6.58 23.18
C VAL A 403 3.93 5.78 23.50
N ILE A 404 4.92 5.78 22.60
CA ILE A 404 6.19 5.09 22.79
C ILE A 404 6.98 5.74 23.94
N ASN A 405 6.98 7.07 24.03
CA ASN A 405 7.69 7.82 25.08
C ASN A 405 7.18 7.52 26.50
N ARG A 406 5.94 7.01 26.64
CA ARG A 406 5.44 6.49 27.92
C ARG A 406 6.06 5.15 28.32
N SER A 407 6.77 4.45 27.42
CA SER A 407 7.45 3.19 27.70
C SER A 407 8.96 3.35 27.77
N PHE A 408 9.55 4.08 26.84
CA PHE A 408 10.95 4.48 26.83
C PHE A 408 11.11 5.73 25.95
N LYS A 409 12.03 6.62 26.35
CA LYS A 409 12.21 7.92 25.70
C LYS A 409 12.89 7.76 24.33
N LEU A 410 12.24 8.25 23.26
CA LEU A 410 12.82 8.37 21.93
C LEU A 410 13.51 9.71 21.77
N ASN A 411 14.78 9.70 21.38
CA ASN A 411 15.55 10.89 21.07
C ASN A 411 15.63 11.06 19.54
N ILE A 412 14.69 11.79 18.98
CA ILE A 412 14.64 12.13 17.55
C ILE A 412 15.42 13.43 17.35
N LYS A 413 16.47 13.39 16.50
CA LYS A 413 17.33 14.55 16.22
C LYS A 413 16.65 15.48 15.20
N VAL A 414 15.73 16.32 15.68
CA VAL A 414 14.91 17.20 14.84
C VAL A 414 15.76 18.10 13.93
N LEU A 415 16.87 18.64 14.43
CA LEU A 415 17.77 19.52 13.65
C LEU A 415 18.33 18.80 12.41
N ASN A 416 18.72 17.53 12.55
CA ASN A 416 19.21 16.76 11.42
C ASN A 416 18.09 16.50 10.39
N ILE A 417 16.87 16.24 10.85
CA ILE A 417 15.71 16.05 9.97
C ILE A 417 15.43 17.33 9.19
N LEU A 418 15.43 18.48 9.84
CA LEU A 418 15.26 19.78 9.19
C LEU A 418 16.34 20.04 8.13
N PHE A 419 17.58 19.68 8.40
CA PHE A 419 18.67 19.76 7.43
C PHE A 419 18.41 18.91 6.18
N TYR A 420 18.00 17.64 6.34
CA TYR A 420 17.66 16.77 5.20
C TYR A 420 16.41 17.23 4.46
N LEU A 421 15.41 17.76 5.17
CA LEU A 421 14.23 18.37 4.54
C LEU A 421 14.63 19.62 3.72
N PHE A 422 15.58 20.42 4.19
CA PHE A 422 16.08 21.56 3.43
C PHE A 422 16.77 21.12 2.14
N ILE A 423 17.59 20.07 2.17
CA ILE A 423 18.16 19.46 0.96
C ILE A 423 17.06 19.01 0.01
N LEU A 424 16.02 18.35 0.53
CA LEU A 424 14.90 17.88 -0.27
C LEU A 424 14.12 19.04 -0.91
N LEU A 425 13.94 20.16 -0.20
CA LEU A 425 13.31 21.36 -0.76
C LEU A 425 14.13 21.96 -1.91
N ILE A 426 15.46 22.05 -1.76
CA ILE A 426 16.35 22.51 -2.83
C ILE A 426 16.21 21.60 -4.06
N GLN A 427 16.23 20.27 -3.86
CA GLN A 427 16.11 19.31 -4.95
C GLN A 427 14.72 19.36 -5.61
N SER A 428 13.66 19.56 -4.82
CA SER A 428 12.32 19.74 -5.35
C SER A 428 12.22 21.00 -6.23
N TYR A 429 12.87 22.08 -5.82
CA TYR A 429 12.93 23.30 -6.61
C TYR A 429 13.71 23.10 -7.93
N ILE A 430 14.89 22.46 -7.86
CA ILE A 430 15.70 22.13 -9.04
C ILE A 430 14.90 21.24 -10.01
N MET A 431 14.24 20.20 -9.49
CA MET A 431 13.42 19.29 -10.31
C MET A 431 12.32 20.00 -11.08
N VAL A 432 11.62 20.97 -10.45
CA VAL A 432 10.43 21.60 -11.05
C VAL A 432 10.77 22.79 -11.93
N LYS A 433 11.81 23.56 -11.61
CA LYS A 433 12.11 24.85 -12.21
C LYS A 433 13.34 24.90 -13.11
N CYS A 434 14.25 23.92 -12.99
CA CYS A 434 15.53 23.95 -13.68
C CYS A 434 15.59 22.97 -14.86
N GLU A 435 16.48 23.28 -15.79
CA GLU A 435 16.76 22.44 -16.96
C GLU A 435 17.34 21.08 -16.60
N ILE A 436 17.28 20.11 -17.52
CA ILE A 436 17.77 18.74 -17.34
C ILE A 436 19.24 18.71 -16.93
N VAL A 437 20.08 19.61 -17.47
CA VAL A 437 21.51 19.67 -17.16
C VAL A 437 21.75 19.91 -15.66
N LEU A 438 21.01 20.85 -15.06
CA LEU A 438 21.15 21.11 -13.62
C LEU A 438 20.64 19.94 -12.77
N ASN A 439 19.62 19.22 -13.22
CA ASN A 439 19.16 18.01 -12.58
C ASN A 439 20.21 16.87 -12.63
N ILE A 440 20.96 16.74 -13.73
CA ILE A 440 22.06 15.78 -13.83
C ILE A 440 23.20 16.15 -12.86
N ILE A 441 23.60 17.44 -12.83
CA ILE A 441 24.65 17.91 -11.92
C ILE A 441 24.22 17.69 -10.45
N SER A 442 22.99 18.01 -10.11
CA SER A 442 22.45 17.83 -8.77
C SER A 442 22.39 16.36 -8.37
N PHE A 443 22.07 15.45 -9.29
CA PHE A 443 22.12 14.01 -9.07
C PHE A 443 23.51 13.53 -8.62
N PHE A 444 24.55 13.89 -9.37
CA PHE A 444 25.93 13.52 -9.01
C PHE A 444 26.36 14.15 -7.68
N GLY A 445 26.00 15.42 -7.43
CA GLY A 445 26.29 16.10 -6.17
C GLY A 445 25.67 15.39 -4.97
N ILE A 446 24.41 15.00 -5.05
CA ILE A 446 23.73 14.26 -3.95
C ILE A 446 24.25 12.85 -3.82
N CYS A 447 24.55 12.13 -4.92
CA CYS A 447 25.17 10.82 -4.84
C CYS A 447 26.52 10.89 -4.10
N LEU A 448 27.35 11.88 -4.41
CA LEU A 448 28.60 12.11 -3.69
C LEU A 448 28.36 12.39 -2.21
N PHE A 449 27.41 13.27 -1.91
CA PHE A 449 27.01 13.59 -0.54
C PHE A 449 26.52 12.34 0.22
N PHE A 450 25.69 11.52 -0.40
CA PHE A 450 25.21 10.25 0.17
C PHE A 450 26.38 9.29 0.47
N LEU A 451 27.31 9.13 -0.47
CA LEU A 451 28.49 8.28 -0.28
C LEU A 451 29.38 8.78 0.85
N LEU A 452 29.56 10.09 1.02
CA LEU A 452 30.32 10.68 2.12
C LEU A 452 29.67 10.41 3.47
N PHE A 453 28.34 10.52 3.56
CA PHE A 453 27.58 10.25 4.79
C PHE A 453 27.58 8.77 5.21
N TYR A 454 27.59 7.85 4.23
CA TYR A 454 27.59 6.39 4.45
C TYR A 454 28.98 5.75 4.21
N LYS A 455 30.04 6.56 4.20
CA LYS A 455 31.41 6.09 3.91
C LYS A 455 31.84 4.91 4.79
N ASN A 456 31.48 4.93 6.07
CA ASN A 456 31.87 3.88 7.02
C ASN A 456 31.08 2.58 6.78
N GLU A 457 29.80 2.70 6.50
CA GLU A 457 28.92 1.56 6.19
C GLU A 457 29.29 0.93 4.84
N VAL A 458 29.58 1.75 3.84
CA VAL A 458 30.03 1.31 2.51
C VAL A 458 31.36 0.55 2.61
N LYS A 459 32.32 1.01 3.41
CA LYS A 459 33.57 0.30 3.65
C LYS A 459 33.42 -1.08 4.27
N ILE A 460 32.35 -1.30 5.03
CA ILE A 460 32.05 -2.60 5.68
C ILE A 460 31.31 -3.55 4.71
N ILE A 461 30.43 -2.99 3.87
CA ILE A 461 29.54 -3.77 3.00
C ILE A 461 30.25 -4.20 1.70
N LEU A 462 31.05 -3.33 1.10
CA LEU A 462 31.72 -3.59 -0.18
C LEU A 462 32.62 -4.84 -0.19
N PRO A 463 33.48 -5.09 0.81
CA PRO A 463 34.27 -6.33 0.87
C PRO A 463 33.40 -7.56 0.99
N ARG A 464 32.32 -7.52 1.82
CA ARG A 464 31.42 -8.65 2.02
C ARG A 464 30.61 -9.00 0.76
N LEU A 465 30.23 -8.00 -0.04
CA LEU A 465 29.59 -8.23 -1.35
C LEU A 465 30.57 -8.82 -2.35
N ARG A 466 31.82 -8.36 -2.36
CA ARG A 466 32.88 -8.90 -3.22
C ARG A 466 33.18 -10.38 -2.92
N GLU A 467 33.23 -10.76 -1.66
CA GLU A 467 33.41 -12.15 -1.22
C GLU A 467 32.22 -13.06 -1.59
N ARG A 468 30.99 -12.51 -1.65
CA ARG A 468 29.79 -13.28 -2.08
C ARG A 468 29.62 -13.38 -3.59
N LEU A 469 30.18 -12.47 -4.36
CA LEU A 469 30.16 -12.51 -5.85
C LEU A 469 31.28 -13.36 -6.42
N VAL A 470 32.30 -13.68 -5.63
CA VAL A 470 33.45 -14.54 -6.00
C VAL A 470 33.24 -16.00 -5.57
N ARG A 471 32.21 -16.27 -4.76
CA ARG A 471 31.73 -17.62 -4.43
C ARG A 471 30.44 -17.93 -5.22
#